data_fbedcf2b8f9f45c608bd89507d65dd4a
#
_entry.id   fbedcf2b8f9f45c608bd89507d65dd4a
#
_cell.length_a   1.000
_cell.length_b   1.000
_cell.length_c   1.000
_cell.angle_alpha   90.00
_cell.angle_beta   90.00
_cell.angle_gamma   90.00
#
_symmetry.space_group_name_H-M   'P 1'
#
loop_
_entity.id
_entity.type
_entity.pdbx_description
1 polymer ?
#
loop_
_entity_poly.entity_id
_entity_poly.type
_entity_poly.pdbx_seq_one_letter_code
_entity_poly.pdbx_strand_id
1 'polypeptide(L)'
;MSLNHLADRYTCSWPWSIAVLLCDGRVVCGCADPYAKRVLGDTRTATLASIWTGPTASRLRHEINGGGSSFCGDCPLKLPLPPDQPPPQRPLEVAPIPGRLYIECTAACNISCFQACCAPETGITRTRQAGMLDFDLFTRVVDEAGPSLGRIDFFNYGEAFLHKRAVEMCAYIKQKFPHIYLYTSTNGLAFNEEKARLLAHTGIDEVTFSLDGASQETYARYRQRGKFDVAIANLRALIDEKAKSRLDVPFINWRYILFNWNDSDAEMERARRMADDLGVDRLCWEITDHPEDSFSRRFAPTAPDFDRIRHEVWDDNNLGNAIAGATPRAEIVLHTVLPDLPFVARTGSSLTLRTEVRNLSTRPFRARSAQGRRLVRLGAQLIGNDGSIINRDHARAWLPGDLAPGAAAIVPIEIPTPPAPGRYALKFDLVSEGIDWFESCGSPTTTRGLWLH
;
A
#
# COMPACT_ATOMS: atom_id res chain seq x y z
N MET A 1 -14.31 -16.90 6.40
CA MET A 1 -12.98 -17.14 7.04
C MET A 1 -12.17 -17.98 6.09
N SER A 2 -10.99 -17.51 5.70
CA SER A 2 -10.03 -18.36 5.02
C SER A 2 -9.82 -19.64 5.84
N LEU A 3 -9.88 -20.84 5.20
CA LEU A 3 -9.66 -22.13 5.87
C LEU A 3 -8.23 -22.27 6.44
N ASN A 4 -7.40 -21.25 6.26
CA ASN A 4 -6.01 -21.17 6.76
C ASN A 4 -5.91 -21.39 8.28
N HIS A 5 -6.94 -20.99 9.04
CA HIS A 5 -6.95 -21.17 10.50
C HIS A 5 -7.02 -22.63 10.95
N LEU A 6 -7.45 -23.56 10.05
CA LEU A 6 -7.55 -25.00 10.33
C LEU A 6 -6.27 -25.77 9.94
N ALA A 7 -5.28 -25.12 9.32
CA ALA A 7 -4.08 -25.81 8.90
C ALA A 7 -3.23 -26.27 10.10
N ASP A 8 -2.92 -27.57 10.13
CA ASP A 8 -2.03 -28.16 11.16
C ASP A 8 -0.58 -27.78 10.92
N ARG A 9 -0.17 -27.62 9.65
CA ARG A 9 1.15 -27.18 9.24
C ARG A 9 1.04 -25.88 8.44
N TYR A 10 1.83 -24.88 8.82
CA TYR A 10 1.78 -23.55 8.21
C TYR A 10 3.07 -22.79 8.41
N THR A 11 3.22 -21.70 7.65
CA THR A 11 4.26 -20.69 7.84
C THR A 11 3.64 -19.31 8.05
N CYS A 12 4.44 -18.38 8.53
CA CYS A 12 4.07 -16.98 8.69
C CYS A 12 5.34 -16.13 8.75
N SER A 13 5.34 -14.96 8.11
CA SER A 13 6.47 -14.01 8.15
C SER A 13 6.34 -12.92 9.22
N TRP A 14 5.15 -12.71 9.76
CA TRP A 14 4.87 -11.62 10.70
C TRP A 14 5.82 -11.58 11.91
N PRO A 15 6.15 -12.69 12.58
CA PRO A 15 7.06 -12.66 13.73
C PRO A 15 8.48 -12.17 13.43
N TRP A 16 8.84 -11.99 12.15
CA TRP A 16 10.16 -11.51 11.73
C TRP A 16 10.17 -10.07 11.23
N SER A 17 9.02 -9.50 10.92
CA SER A 17 8.97 -8.23 10.20
C SER A 17 8.02 -7.20 10.81
N ILE A 18 6.96 -7.62 11.51
CA ILE A 18 5.85 -6.75 11.87
C ILE A 18 5.44 -6.97 13.32
N ALA A 19 5.27 -5.89 14.07
CA ALA A 19 4.64 -5.88 15.39
C ALA A 19 3.39 -4.99 15.37
N VAL A 20 2.48 -5.22 16.31
CA VAL A 20 1.24 -4.44 16.48
C VAL A 20 1.17 -3.91 17.90
N LEU A 21 1.22 -2.59 18.07
CA LEU A 21 0.98 -1.90 19.33
C LEU A 21 -0.51 -1.58 19.45
N LEU A 22 -1.15 -2.10 20.47
CA LEU A 22 -2.55 -1.82 20.80
C LEU A 22 -2.67 -0.55 21.64
N CYS A 23 -3.87 0.05 21.62
CA CYS A 23 -4.14 1.30 22.36
C CYS A 23 -3.99 1.18 23.89
N ASP A 24 -3.97 -0.03 24.42
CA ASP A 24 -3.75 -0.32 25.85
C ASP A 24 -2.27 -0.60 26.20
N GLY A 25 -1.35 -0.46 25.24
CA GLY A 25 0.08 -0.65 25.42
C GLY A 25 0.58 -2.07 25.20
N ARG A 26 -0.30 -3.05 25.00
CA ARG A 26 0.13 -4.43 24.69
C ARG A 26 0.65 -4.52 23.25
N VAL A 27 1.63 -5.37 23.06
CA VAL A 27 2.14 -5.73 21.73
C VAL A 27 1.65 -7.12 21.39
N VAL A 28 0.99 -7.24 20.24
CA VAL A 28 0.47 -8.51 19.74
C VAL A 28 1.15 -8.93 18.45
N CYS A 29 1.07 -10.23 18.15
CA CYS A 29 1.56 -10.79 16.91
C CYS A 29 0.46 -10.76 15.85
N GLY A 30 0.57 -9.84 14.92
CA GLY A 30 -0.32 -9.75 13.77
C GLY A 30 -1.57 -8.88 13.97
N CYS A 31 -2.04 -8.28 12.88
CA CYS A 31 -3.18 -7.37 12.88
C CYS A 31 -4.54 -8.09 13.02
N ALA A 32 -4.59 -9.42 12.89
CA ALA A 32 -5.82 -10.19 12.99
C ALA A 32 -6.08 -10.73 14.41
N ASP A 33 -5.74 -9.95 15.43
CA ASP A 33 -5.98 -10.28 16.85
C ASP A 33 -6.76 -9.18 17.59
N PRO A 34 -8.06 -9.01 17.27
CA PRO A 34 -8.88 -7.96 17.87
C PRO A 34 -9.05 -8.13 19.39
N TYR A 35 -8.87 -9.34 19.89
CA TYR A 35 -9.08 -9.68 21.30
C TYR A 35 -7.80 -9.69 22.12
N ALA A 36 -6.65 -9.42 21.51
CA ALA A 36 -5.33 -9.52 22.14
C ALA A 36 -5.08 -10.89 22.81
N LYS A 37 -5.39 -11.96 22.08
CA LYS A 37 -5.13 -13.33 22.51
C LYS A 37 -3.65 -13.72 22.38
N ARG A 38 -2.92 -13.09 21.46
CA ARG A 38 -1.54 -13.41 21.06
C ARG A 38 -0.57 -12.30 21.48
N VAL A 39 -0.53 -12.06 22.80
CA VAL A 39 0.29 -10.99 23.38
C VAL A 39 1.75 -11.42 23.47
N LEU A 40 2.64 -10.61 22.90
CA LEU A 40 4.09 -10.76 22.99
C LEU A 40 4.65 -10.09 24.25
N GLY A 41 4.06 -8.97 24.67
CA GLY A 41 4.45 -8.21 25.86
C GLY A 41 3.65 -6.92 26.00
N ASP A 42 4.10 -6.05 26.93
CA ASP A 42 3.41 -4.81 27.31
C ASP A 42 4.43 -3.66 27.38
N THR A 43 4.25 -2.64 26.54
CA THR A 43 5.14 -1.47 26.48
C THR A 43 5.03 -0.54 27.69
N ARG A 44 4.06 -0.73 28.56
CA ARG A 44 3.97 -0.03 29.84
C ARG A 44 5.03 -0.50 30.85
N THR A 45 5.50 -1.74 30.69
CA THR A 45 6.43 -2.39 31.62
C THR A 45 7.77 -2.79 31.00
N ALA A 46 7.85 -2.81 29.66
CA ALA A 46 9.03 -3.23 28.92
C ALA A 46 9.25 -2.37 27.65
N THR A 47 10.45 -2.35 27.11
CA THR A 47 10.74 -1.70 25.83
C THR A 47 10.24 -2.54 24.65
N LEU A 48 9.94 -1.91 23.50
CA LEU A 48 9.53 -2.65 22.31
C LEU A 48 10.63 -3.63 21.88
N ALA A 49 11.89 -3.23 21.94
CA ALA A 49 13.05 -4.09 21.62
C ALA A 49 13.08 -5.34 22.51
N SER A 50 12.90 -5.19 23.84
CA SER A 50 12.92 -6.31 24.76
C SER A 50 11.73 -7.27 24.58
N ILE A 51 10.56 -6.75 24.16
CA ILE A 51 9.39 -7.56 23.79
C ILE A 51 9.66 -8.32 22.50
N TRP A 52 10.16 -7.62 21.48
CA TRP A 52 10.37 -8.16 20.14
C TRP A 52 11.46 -9.25 20.10
N THR A 53 12.53 -9.10 20.87
CA THR A 53 13.60 -10.09 21.01
C THR A 53 13.40 -11.04 22.21
N GLY A 54 12.34 -10.84 22.98
CA GLY A 54 12.08 -11.56 24.22
C GLY A 54 11.69 -13.04 24.04
N PRO A 55 11.56 -13.77 25.16
CA PRO A 55 11.36 -15.23 25.14
C PRO A 55 10.13 -15.68 24.38
N THR A 56 9.00 -14.94 24.49
CA THR A 56 7.74 -15.27 23.81
C THR A 56 7.89 -15.17 22.30
N ALA A 57 8.45 -14.07 21.79
CA ALA A 57 8.66 -13.86 20.36
C ALA A 57 9.72 -14.83 19.79
N SER A 58 10.80 -15.10 20.53
CA SER A 58 11.84 -16.04 20.13
C SER A 58 11.32 -17.48 20.03
N ARG A 59 10.54 -17.91 21.03
CA ARG A 59 9.88 -19.22 21.01
C ARG A 59 8.91 -19.32 19.82
N LEU A 60 8.10 -18.31 19.57
CA LEU A 60 7.17 -18.28 18.42
C LEU A 60 7.93 -18.46 17.09
N ARG A 61 9.04 -17.76 16.88
CA ARG A 61 9.86 -17.90 15.67
C ARG A 61 10.40 -19.31 15.52
N HIS A 62 10.89 -19.91 16.60
CA HIS A 62 11.39 -21.28 16.60
C HIS A 62 10.27 -22.28 16.22
N GLU A 63 9.10 -22.17 16.82
CA GLU A 63 7.96 -23.06 16.55
C GLU A 63 7.45 -22.92 15.12
N ILE A 64 7.36 -21.70 14.56
CA ILE A 64 6.98 -21.47 13.15
C ILE A 64 7.99 -22.05 12.17
N ASN A 65 9.29 -21.99 12.47
CA ASN A 65 10.30 -22.68 11.68
C ASN A 65 10.13 -24.22 11.74
N GLY A 66 9.50 -24.74 12.78
CA GLY A 66 9.11 -26.14 12.90
C GLY A 66 7.81 -26.50 12.16
N GLY A 67 7.11 -25.52 11.59
CA GLY A 67 5.89 -25.72 10.82
C GLY A 67 4.59 -25.37 11.54
N GLY A 68 4.63 -24.82 12.76
CA GLY A 68 3.45 -24.37 13.48
C GLY A 68 3.68 -24.07 14.93
N SER A 69 2.75 -23.35 15.56
CA SER A 69 2.78 -22.98 16.98
C SER A 69 1.38 -22.96 17.56
N SER A 70 1.21 -23.49 18.76
CA SER A 70 -0.05 -23.39 19.51
C SER A 70 -0.42 -21.94 19.84
N PHE A 71 0.56 -21.04 19.89
CA PHE A 71 0.36 -19.60 20.04
C PHE A 71 -0.49 -18.99 18.92
N CYS A 72 -0.42 -19.54 17.70
CA CYS A 72 -1.18 -19.04 16.55
C CYS A 72 -2.66 -19.41 16.58
N GLY A 73 -3.03 -20.55 17.20
CA GLY A 73 -4.43 -20.99 17.34
C GLY A 73 -5.25 -20.82 16.06
N ASP A 74 -6.32 -20.05 16.14
CA ASP A 74 -7.26 -19.71 15.06
C ASP A 74 -6.82 -18.51 14.19
N CYS A 75 -5.55 -18.12 14.19
CA CYS A 75 -5.05 -16.96 13.44
C CYS A 75 -5.26 -17.12 11.94
N PRO A 76 -5.94 -16.19 11.24
CA PRO A 76 -6.18 -16.28 9.81
C PRO A 76 -4.95 -15.88 8.95
N LEU A 77 -3.91 -15.33 9.57
CA LEU A 77 -2.68 -14.91 8.86
C LEU A 77 -1.72 -16.07 8.58
N LYS A 78 -2.07 -17.28 9.02
CA LYS A 78 -1.30 -18.49 8.71
C LYS A 78 -1.36 -18.80 7.23
N LEU A 79 -0.24 -19.19 6.65
CA LEU A 79 -0.16 -19.68 5.28
C LEU A 79 0.01 -21.21 5.33
N PRO A 80 -0.99 -21.99 4.93
CA PRO A 80 -0.91 -23.46 4.92
C PRO A 80 0.30 -23.96 4.14
N LEU A 81 0.93 -25.00 4.64
CA LEU A 81 2.04 -25.69 3.96
C LEU A 81 1.52 -27.01 3.38
N PRO A 82 1.85 -27.35 2.14
CA PRO A 82 1.65 -28.68 1.58
C PRO A 82 2.30 -29.75 2.47
N PRO A 83 1.75 -30.98 2.54
CA PRO A 83 2.27 -32.05 3.42
C PRO A 83 3.76 -32.33 3.23
N ASP A 84 4.24 -32.28 2.01
CA ASP A 84 5.61 -32.64 1.58
C ASP A 84 6.56 -31.45 1.57
N GLN A 85 6.06 -30.22 1.79
CA GLN A 85 6.89 -29.01 1.77
C GLN A 85 7.45 -28.74 3.17
N PRO A 86 8.78 -28.68 3.35
CA PRO A 86 9.35 -28.25 4.63
C PRO A 86 9.05 -26.78 4.89
N PRO A 87 8.84 -26.39 6.16
CA PRO A 87 8.65 -24.98 6.51
C PRO A 87 9.89 -24.17 6.13
N PRO A 88 9.69 -22.96 5.59
CA PRO A 88 10.81 -22.05 5.31
C PRO A 88 11.61 -21.75 6.59
N GLN A 89 12.92 -21.97 6.56
CA GLN A 89 13.80 -21.66 7.68
C GLN A 89 14.16 -20.17 7.64
N ARG A 90 13.79 -19.43 8.68
CA ARG A 90 14.14 -18.02 8.85
C ARG A 90 15.12 -17.84 10.01
N PRO A 91 15.98 -16.79 9.96
CA PRO A 91 16.91 -16.51 11.05
C PRO A 91 16.18 -16.38 12.40
N LEU A 92 16.69 -17.00 13.45
CA LEU A 92 16.16 -16.83 14.81
C LEU A 92 16.63 -15.53 15.44
N GLU A 93 17.82 -15.08 15.07
CA GLU A 93 18.32 -13.74 15.41
C GLU A 93 17.67 -12.72 14.48
N VAL A 94 17.11 -11.67 15.06
CA VAL A 94 16.43 -10.58 14.37
C VAL A 94 16.97 -9.25 14.87
N ALA A 95 16.79 -8.20 14.05
CA ALA A 95 17.06 -6.84 14.51
C ALA A 95 16.23 -6.52 15.78
N PRO A 96 16.75 -5.66 16.68
CA PRO A 96 16.06 -5.34 17.94
C PRO A 96 14.66 -4.73 17.75
N ILE A 97 14.40 -4.12 16.60
CA ILE A 97 13.15 -3.47 16.23
C ILE A 97 12.62 -4.11 14.95
N PRO A 98 11.28 -4.36 14.85
CA PRO A 98 10.68 -4.82 13.59
C PRO A 98 10.82 -3.75 12.50
N GLY A 99 10.81 -4.16 11.24
CA GLY A 99 10.87 -3.21 10.12
C GLY A 99 9.57 -2.40 9.93
N ARG A 100 8.45 -2.94 10.43
CA ARG A 100 7.10 -2.36 10.31
C ARG A 100 6.36 -2.43 11.65
N LEU A 101 5.68 -1.34 12.02
CA LEU A 101 4.89 -1.26 13.24
C LEU A 101 3.46 -0.79 12.92
N TYR A 102 2.47 -1.58 13.33
CA TYR A 102 1.09 -1.11 13.42
C TYR A 102 0.89 -0.37 14.74
N ILE A 103 0.20 0.76 14.71
CA ILE A 103 -0.17 1.52 15.91
C ILE A 103 -1.68 1.70 15.93
N GLU A 104 -2.34 0.98 16.85
CA GLU A 104 -3.74 1.19 17.15
C GLU A 104 -3.86 2.34 18.15
N CYS A 105 -4.16 3.55 17.69
CA CYS A 105 -4.29 4.68 18.60
C CYS A 105 -5.62 4.65 19.40
N THR A 106 -6.63 3.93 18.91
CA THR A 106 -7.88 3.64 19.64
C THR A 106 -8.56 2.41 19.05
N ALA A 107 -9.25 1.64 19.90
CA ALA A 107 -10.14 0.56 19.48
C ALA A 107 -11.61 1.02 19.29
N ALA A 108 -11.94 2.29 19.61
CA ALA A 108 -13.26 2.84 19.38
C ALA A 108 -13.54 3.07 17.89
N CYS A 109 -14.77 2.82 17.44
CA CYS A 109 -15.22 3.10 16.08
C CYS A 109 -16.60 3.76 16.12
N ASN A 110 -16.89 4.65 15.17
CA ASN A 110 -18.15 5.37 15.05
C ASN A 110 -19.15 4.71 14.07
N ILE A 111 -18.75 3.60 13.45
CA ILE A 111 -19.61 2.77 12.59
C ILE A 111 -19.55 1.31 13.02
N SER A 112 -20.47 0.51 12.48
CA SER A 112 -20.52 -0.94 12.63
C SER A 112 -20.39 -1.56 11.24
N CYS A 113 -19.34 -2.37 11.03
CA CYS A 113 -19.21 -3.10 9.78
C CYS A 113 -19.90 -4.45 9.89
N PHE A 114 -20.74 -4.79 8.91
CA PHE A 114 -21.55 -6.00 8.92
C PHE A 114 -20.69 -7.26 9.07
N GLN A 115 -20.94 -8.04 10.12
CA GLN A 115 -20.22 -9.27 10.47
C GLN A 115 -18.67 -9.14 10.43
N ALA A 116 -18.16 -7.92 10.61
CA ALA A 116 -16.74 -7.64 10.54
C ALA A 116 -16.13 -7.30 11.88
N CYS A 117 -14.84 -7.04 11.87
CA CYS A 117 -13.98 -6.86 13.04
C CYS A 117 -14.15 -5.54 13.79
N CYS A 118 -15.19 -4.75 13.53
CA CYS A 118 -15.36 -3.47 14.21
C CYS A 118 -15.83 -3.63 15.63
N ALA A 119 -15.33 -2.74 16.48
CA ALA A 119 -15.46 -2.80 17.93
C ALA A 119 -16.86 -3.07 18.50
N PRO A 120 -17.96 -2.41 18.04
CA PRO A 120 -19.27 -2.60 18.68
C PRO A 120 -19.87 -4.00 18.46
N GLU A 121 -19.72 -4.58 17.27
CA GLU A 121 -20.38 -5.84 16.89
C GLU A 121 -19.55 -7.08 17.20
N THR A 122 -18.24 -6.97 17.15
CA THR A 122 -17.35 -8.10 17.48
C THR A 122 -17.11 -8.28 18.96
N GLY A 123 -17.62 -7.38 19.80
CA GLY A 123 -17.41 -7.41 21.23
C GLY A 123 -15.99 -7.04 21.67
N ILE A 124 -15.18 -6.43 20.81
CA ILE A 124 -13.83 -5.96 21.17
C ILE A 124 -13.89 -5.04 22.38
N THR A 125 -14.89 -4.15 22.44
CA THR A 125 -15.13 -3.28 23.58
C THR A 125 -15.48 -4.03 24.87
N ARG A 126 -15.92 -5.29 24.77
CA ARG A 126 -16.21 -6.16 25.94
C ARG A 126 -14.98 -6.87 26.47
N THR A 127 -14.01 -7.17 25.60
CA THR A 127 -12.81 -7.94 25.95
C THR A 127 -11.58 -7.06 26.15
N ARG A 128 -11.58 -5.89 25.54
CA ARG A 128 -10.57 -4.84 25.71
C ARG A 128 -11.26 -3.51 26.01
N GLN A 129 -10.67 -2.69 26.86
CA GLN A 129 -11.14 -1.31 26.98
C GLN A 129 -10.97 -0.61 25.63
N ALA A 130 -12.03 0.03 25.15
CA ALA A 130 -11.98 0.91 24.00
C ALA A 130 -11.23 2.20 24.39
N GLY A 131 -9.96 2.06 24.74
CA GLY A 131 -9.11 3.12 25.22
C GLY A 131 -8.59 4.00 24.08
N MET A 132 -7.97 5.09 24.50
CA MET A 132 -7.12 5.93 23.65
C MET A 132 -5.67 5.67 24.05
N LEU A 133 -4.79 5.48 23.08
CA LEU A 133 -3.36 5.30 23.33
C LEU A 133 -2.82 6.56 24.00
N ASP A 134 -2.20 6.37 25.16
CA ASP A 134 -1.55 7.46 25.87
C ASP A 134 -0.45 8.09 25.00
N PHE A 135 -0.40 9.42 24.95
CA PHE A 135 0.52 10.10 24.05
C PHE A 135 1.99 9.98 24.49
N ASP A 136 2.25 9.94 25.77
CA ASP A 136 3.62 9.78 26.31
C ASP A 136 4.11 8.35 26.08
N LEU A 137 3.21 7.36 26.21
CA LEU A 137 3.50 5.99 25.80
C LEU A 137 3.78 5.88 24.31
N PHE A 138 2.94 6.51 23.48
CA PHE A 138 3.15 6.59 22.02
C PHE A 138 4.51 7.18 21.68
N THR A 139 4.85 8.36 22.21
CA THR A 139 6.14 9.03 21.90
C THR A 139 7.31 8.18 22.35
N ARG A 140 7.24 7.55 23.52
CA ARG A 140 8.31 6.67 24.02
C ARG A 140 8.56 5.49 23.06
N VAL A 141 7.50 4.82 22.60
CA VAL A 141 7.63 3.69 21.67
C VAL A 141 8.15 4.14 20.31
N VAL A 142 7.63 5.26 19.79
CA VAL A 142 8.08 5.82 18.50
C VAL A 142 9.53 6.30 18.58
N ASP A 143 9.94 6.88 19.70
CA ASP A 143 11.32 7.34 19.91
C ASP A 143 12.32 6.18 19.98
N GLU A 144 11.91 5.09 20.62
CA GLU A 144 12.73 3.88 20.68
C GLU A 144 12.86 3.23 19.30
N ALA A 145 11.77 3.11 18.58
CA ALA A 145 11.71 2.31 17.36
C ALA A 145 12.06 3.11 16.09
N GLY A 146 11.75 4.39 16.08
CA GLY A 146 11.78 5.25 14.89
C GLY A 146 13.09 5.26 14.11
N PRO A 147 14.28 5.27 14.75
CA PRO A 147 15.54 5.22 14.01
C PRO A 147 15.71 4.00 13.09
N SER A 148 15.01 2.90 13.38
CA SER A 148 15.14 1.62 12.66
C SER A 148 13.89 1.22 11.89
N LEU A 149 12.76 1.92 12.09
CA LEU A 149 11.51 1.62 11.38
C LEU A 149 11.55 2.10 9.93
N GLY A 150 11.14 1.24 9.01
CA GLY A 150 10.87 1.65 7.62
C GLY A 150 9.43 2.11 7.40
N ARG A 151 8.48 1.57 8.19
CA ARG A 151 7.06 1.86 8.00
C ARG A 151 6.27 1.83 9.31
N ILE A 152 5.32 2.76 9.40
CA ILE A 152 4.26 2.75 10.43
C ILE A 152 2.89 2.71 9.73
N ASP A 153 2.07 1.73 10.13
CA ASP A 153 0.65 1.67 9.80
C ASP A 153 -0.15 2.22 10.99
N PHE A 154 -0.57 3.48 10.87
CA PHE A 154 -1.26 4.20 11.93
C PHE A 154 -2.76 3.90 11.93
N PHE A 155 -3.09 2.65 12.07
CA PHE A 155 -4.45 2.11 12.24
C PHE A 155 -4.37 0.65 12.70
N ASN A 156 -5.46 0.10 13.21
CA ASN A 156 -5.68 -1.33 13.41
C ASN A 156 -7.19 -1.56 13.54
N TYR A 157 -7.69 -1.89 14.71
CA TYR A 157 -9.12 -1.89 15.01
C TYR A 157 -9.56 -0.49 15.43
N GLY A 158 -10.87 -0.17 15.21
CA GLY A 158 -11.38 1.16 15.52
C GLY A 158 -11.17 2.17 14.38
N GLU A 159 -11.45 3.42 14.67
CA GLU A 159 -11.26 4.57 13.76
C GLU A 159 -10.21 5.52 14.36
N ALA A 160 -9.05 5.57 13.74
CA ALA A 160 -7.89 6.30 14.26
C ALA A 160 -8.21 7.77 14.61
N PHE A 161 -9.00 8.45 13.78
CA PHE A 161 -9.29 9.88 13.93
C PHE A 161 -10.37 10.22 14.97
N LEU A 162 -10.90 9.23 15.67
CA LEU A 162 -11.62 9.46 16.93
C LEU A 162 -10.67 9.82 18.08
N HIS A 163 -9.41 9.44 17.98
CA HIS A 163 -8.39 9.89 18.92
C HIS A 163 -8.11 11.38 18.73
N LYS A 164 -8.28 12.18 19.80
CA LYS A 164 -8.20 13.64 19.71
C LYS A 164 -6.84 14.16 19.22
N ARG A 165 -5.76 13.42 19.49
CA ARG A 165 -4.39 13.75 19.11
C ARG A 165 -3.86 12.94 17.91
N ALA A 166 -4.73 12.23 17.15
CA ALA A 166 -4.28 11.40 16.03
C ALA A 166 -3.45 12.17 14.99
N VAL A 167 -3.90 13.37 14.61
CA VAL A 167 -3.18 14.22 13.64
C VAL A 167 -1.83 14.67 14.21
N GLU A 168 -1.78 15.00 15.50
CA GLU A 168 -0.54 15.36 16.19
C GLU A 168 0.44 14.18 16.26
N MET A 169 -0.06 12.96 16.49
CA MET A 169 0.75 11.74 16.44
C MET A 169 1.36 11.53 15.04
N CYS A 170 0.57 11.72 13.97
CA CYS A 170 1.09 11.66 12.60
C CYS A 170 2.18 12.72 12.36
N ALA A 171 1.94 13.96 12.78
CA ALA A 171 2.92 15.04 12.67
C ALA A 171 4.19 14.73 13.45
N TYR A 172 4.07 14.21 14.67
CA TYR A 172 5.21 13.82 15.50
C TYR A 172 6.11 12.80 14.80
N ILE A 173 5.52 11.73 14.22
CA ILE A 173 6.28 10.72 13.49
C ILE A 173 7.06 11.37 12.34
N LYS A 174 6.39 12.14 11.49
CA LYS A 174 7.00 12.69 10.27
C LYS A 174 8.01 13.80 10.55
N GLN A 175 7.81 14.61 11.59
CA GLN A 175 8.76 15.63 12.00
C GLN A 175 10.05 15.03 12.57
N LYS A 176 9.92 13.97 13.36
CA LYS A 176 11.07 13.35 14.04
C LYS A 176 11.78 12.31 13.18
N PHE A 177 11.03 11.57 12.39
CA PHE A 177 11.50 10.46 11.56
C PHE A 177 10.94 10.55 10.13
N PRO A 178 11.37 11.53 9.32
CA PRO A 178 10.82 11.77 7.98
C PRO A 178 11.01 10.59 7.00
N HIS A 179 11.97 9.69 7.28
CA HIS A 179 12.24 8.50 6.47
C HIS A 179 11.18 7.40 6.64
N ILE A 180 10.42 7.42 7.74
CA ILE A 180 9.38 6.41 7.97
C ILE A 180 8.24 6.64 6.98
N TYR A 181 7.88 5.59 6.22
CA TYR A 181 6.64 5.59 5.44
C TYR A 181 5.45 5.49 6.37
N LEU A 182 4.67 6.57 6.48
CA LEU A 182 3.50 6.66 7.36
C LEU A 182 2.22 6.47 6.55
N TYR A 183 1.51 5.39 6.86
CA TYR A 183 0.25 5.02 6.24
C TYR A 183 -0.89 5.02 7.26
N THR A 184 -2.09 5.42 6.83
CA THR A 184 -3.31 5.25 7.63
C THR A 184 -4.50 4.85 6.79
N SER A 185 -5.49 4.20 7.43
CA SER A 185 -6.79 3.88 6.86
C SER A 185 -7.89 4.45 7.74
N THR A 186 -8.93 5.00 7.12
CA THR A 186 -10.06 5.64 7.82
C THR A 186 -11.38 5.31 7.14
N ASN A 187 -12.47 5.32 7.92
CA ASN A 187 -13.82 5.28 7.37
C ASN A 187 -14.31 6.66 6.86
N GLY A 188 -13.51 7.70 7.06
CA GLY A 188 -13.79 9.06 6.60
C GLY A 188 -14.82 9.85 7.42
N LEU A 189 -15.42 9.27 8.46
CA LEU A 189 -16.52 9.92 9.20
C LEU A 189 -16.06 10.65 10.47
N ALA A 190 -14.81 10.43 10.91
CA ALA A 190 -14.23 11.14 12.05
C ALA A 190 -13.44 12.39 11.65
N PHE A 191 -13.50 12.72 10.36
CA PHE A 191 -12.92 13.92 9.78
C PHE A 191 -13.88 15.12 9.81
N ASN A 192 -13.31 16.28 9.63
CA ASN A 192 -13.93 17.51 9.19
C ASN A 192 -12.88 18.28 8.37
N GLU A 193 -13.26 19.39 7.79
CA GLU A 193 -12.37 20.21 6.96
C GLU A 193 -11.10 20.63 7.69
N GLU A 194 -11.19 21.02 8.97
CA GLU A 194 -10.04 21.37 9.79
C GLU A 194 -9.04 20.21 9.97
N LYS A 195 -9.56 19.02 10.32
CA LYS A 195 -8.70 17.82 10.44
C LYS A 195 -8.09 17.42 9.10
N ALA A 196 -8.85 17.52 8.00
CA ALA A 196 -8.34 17.24 6.66
C ALA A 196 -7.17 18.18 6.33
N ARG A 197 -7.33 19.48 6.58
CA ARG A 197 -6.28 20.48 6.41
C ARG A 197 -5.05 20.16 7.26
N LEU A 198 -5.22 19.93 8.55
CA LEU A 198 -4.11 19.63 9.44
C LEU A 198 -3.38 18.34 9.04
N LEU A 199 -4.12 17.29 8.68
CA LEU A 199 -3.54 15.99 8.26
C LEU A 199 -2.72 16.14 6.98
N ALA A 200 -3.20 16.91 5.99
CA ALA A 200 -2.50 17.15 4.74
C ALA A 200 -1.08 17.74 4.98
N HIS A 201 -0.92 18.55 6.03
CA HIS A 201 0.34 19.21 6.35
C HIS A 201 1.23 18.45 7.35
N THR A 202 0.85 17.24 7.77
CA THR A 202 1.70 16.42 8.66
C THR A 202 2.89 15.80 7.95
N GLY A 203 2.84 15.68 6.62
CA GLY A 203 3.80 14.92 5.82
C GLY A 203 3.50 13.42 5.78
N ILE A 204 2.31 12.97 6.23
CA ILE A 204 1.87 11.59 6.08
C ILE A 204 1.94 11.15 4.62
N ASP A 205 2.48 9.96 4.35
CA ASP A 205 2.75 9.51 2.99
C ASP A 205 1.49 9.00 2.28
N GLU A 206 0.60 8.29 3.00
CA GLU A 206 -0.58 7.69 2.39
C GLU A 206 -1.80 7.67 3.33
N VAL A 207 -2.96 8.03 2.79
CA VAL A 207 -4.26 7.97 3.48
C VAL A 207 -5.24 7.19 2.63
N THR A 208 -5.75 6.08 3.17
CA THR A 208 -6.78 5.26 2.53
C THR A 208 -8.15 5.55 3.14
N PHE A 209 -9.09 5.94 2.30
CA PHE A 209 -10.51 5.98 2.66
C PHE A 209 -11.17 4.66 2.32
N SER A 210 -11.68 3.96 3.32
CA SER A 210 -12.36 2.67 3.16
C SER A 210 -13.86 2.88 2.95
N LEU A 211 -14.28 2.93 1.69
CA LEU A 211 -15.66 3.24 1.28
C LEU A 211 -16.17 2.12 0.35
N ASP A 212 -17.03 1.23 0.88
CA ASP A 212 -17.40 -0.02 0.22
C ASP A 212 -18.75 0.10 -0.51
N GLY A 213 -18.92 1.15 -1.28
CA GLY A 213 -20.08 1.45 -2.12
C GLY A 213 -19.88 2.74 -2.91
N ALA A 214 -20.63 2.89 -4.00
CA ALA A 214 -20.70 4.12 -4.79
C ALA A 214 -22.04 4.87 -4.59
N SER A 215 -22.81 4.47 -3.59
CA SER A 215 -24.06 5.10 -3.14
C SER A 215 -24.28 4.83 -1.65
N GLN A 216 -25.17 5.62 -1.02
CA GLN A 216 -25.55 5.36 0.39
C GLN A 216 -26.12 3.95 0.56
N GLU A 217 -26.87 3.45 -0.40
CA GLU A 217 -27.50 2.14 -0.35
C GLU A 217 -26.46 1.02 -0.32
N THR A 218 -25.55 0.98 -1.28
CA THR A 218 -24.51 -0.07 -1.37
C THR A 218 -23.50 0.04 -0.25
N TYR A 219 -23.08 1.26 0.12
CA TYR A 219 -22.15 1.54 1.20
C TYR A 219 -22.67 1.10 2.57
N ALA A 220 -23.93 1.47 2.92
CA ALA A 220 -24.48 1.22 4.26
C ALA A 220 -24.79 -0.26 4.53
N ARG A 221 -24.83 -1.12 3.49
CA ARG A 221 -25.01 -2.56 3.68
C ARG A 221 -23.86 -3.18 4.46
N TYR A 222 -22.64 -2.70 4.22
CA TYR A 222 -21.47 -3.12 4.97
C TYR A 222 -21.11 -2.13 6.08
N ARG A 223 -20.95 -0.84 5.75
CA ARG A 223 -20.60 0.25 6.68
C ARG A 223 -21.83 0.77 7.41
N GLN A 224 -22.46 -0.09 8.24
CA GLN A 224 -23.69 0.26 8.95
C GLN A 224 -23.51 1.49 9.83
N ARG A 225 -24.55 2.36 9.89
CA ARG A 225 -24.52 3.69 10.49
C ARG A 225 -23.63 4.71 9.78
N GLY A 226 -22.91 4.29 8.75
CA GLY A 226 -22.08 5.18 7.95
C GLY A 226 -22.94 6.09 7.08
N LYS A 227 -22.48 7.32 6.87
CA LYS A 227 -23.07 8.32 5.98
C LYS A 227 -22.14 8.54 4.81
N PHE A 228 -22.50 7.99 3.64
CA PHE A 228 -21.67 8.01 2.45
C PHE A 228 -21.29 9.43 2.02
N ASP A 229 -22.28 10.33 1.95
CA ASP A 229 -22.06 11.71 1.53
C ASP A 229 -21.09 12.47 2.46
N VAL A 230 -21.15 12.18 3.78
CA VAL A 230 -20.21 12.77 4.75
C VAL A 230 -18.79 12.26 4.51
N ALA A 231 -18.63 10.94 4.27
CA ALA A 231 -17.33 10.37 4.00
C ALA A 231 -16.73 10.89 2.69
N ILE A 232 -17.55 11.04 1.63
CA ILE A 232 -17.15 11.65 0.35
C ILE A 232 -16.77 13.11 0.52
N ALA A 233 -17.55 13.90 1.29
CA ALA A 233 -17.22 15.29 1.55
C ALA A 233 -15.88 15.45 2.27
N ASN A 234 -15.60 14.59 3.25
CA ASN A 234 -14.35 14.59 4.00
C ASN A 234 -13.15 14.12 3.15
N LEU A 235 -13.36 13.13 2.27
CA LEU A 235 -12.38 12.73 1.27
C LEU A 235 -12.04 13.90 0.33
N ARG A 236 -13.06 14.59 -0.18
CA ARG A 236 -12.91 15.78 -1.03
C ARG A 236 -12.13 16.88 -0.31
N ALA A 237 -12.44 17.16 0.96
CA ALA A 237 -11.73 18.19 1.74
C ALA A 237 -10.22 17.92 1.83
N LEU A 238 -9.80 16.66 2.03
CA LEU A 238 -8.38 16.30 2.03
C LEU A 238 -7.74 16.47 0.65
N ILE A 239 -8.46 16.09 -0.40
CA ILE A 239 -8.00 16.23 -1.78
C ILE A 239 -7.83 17.70 -2.14
N ASP A 240 -8.82 18.54 -1.83
CA ASP A 240 -8.80 19.96 -2.15
C ASP A 240 -7.69 20.69 -1.40
N GLU A 241 -7.45 20.36 -0.12
CA GLU A 241 -6.35 20.95 0.65
C GLU A 241 -4.99 20.54 0.07
N LYS A 242 -4.80 19.24 -0.27
CA LYS A 242 -3.58 18.77 -0.94
C LYS A 242 -3.32 19.55 -2.23
N ALA A 243 -4.36 19.71 -3.06
CA ALA A 243 -4.25 20.41 -4.34
C ALA A 243 -3.99 21.91 -4.16
N LYS A 244 -4.74 22.58 -3.28
CA LYS A 244 -4.61 24.00 -2.97
C LYS A 244 -3.21 24.34 -2.45
N SER A 245 -2.67 23.50 -1.58
CA SER A 245 -1.37 23.68 -0.96
C SER A 245 -0.22 23.11 -1.79
N ARG A 246 -0.51 22.53 -2.96
CA ARG A 246 0.46 21.92 -3.88
C ARG A 246 1.37 20.89 -3.21
N LEU A 247 0.79 20.06 -2.36
CA LEU A 247 1.53 19.04 -1.63
C LEU A 247 1.70 17.77 -2.48
N ASP A 248 2.88 17.16 -2.44
CA ASP A 248 3.14 15.87 -3.09
C ASP A 248 2.49 14.71 -2.33
N VAL A 249 2.38 14.82 -1.02
CA VAL A 249 1.74 13.85 -0.11
C VAL A 249 0.58 14.49 0.64
N PRO A 250 -0.36 13.71 1.17
CA PRO A 250 -0.47 12.25 1.12
C PRO A 250 -0.88 11.71 -0.25
N PHE A 251 -0.46 10.48 -0.56
CA PHE A 251 -1.12 9.69 -1.60
C PHE A 251 -2.50 9.27 -1.08
N ILE A 252 -3.57 9.57 -1.81
CA ILE A 252 -4.95 9.40 -1.34
C ILE A 252 -5.63 8.26 -2.08
N ASN A 253 -5.95 7.19 -1.34
CA ASN A 253 -6.64 6.03 -1.87
C ASN A 253 -8.13 6.04 -1.51
N TRP A 254 -8.94 5.53 -2.41
CA TRP A 254 -10.25 4.98 -2.13
C TRP A 254 -10.16 3.45 -2.22
N ARG A 255 -10.22 2.75 -1.09
CA ARG A 255 -10.27 1.28 -1.00
C ARG A 255 -11.72 0.85 -0.90
N TYR A 256 -12.10 -0.11 -1.72
CA TYR A 256 -13.46 -0.57 -1.89
C TYR A 256 -13.48 -2.11 -1.85
N ILE A 257 -14.06 -2.69 -0.81
CA ILE A 257 -14.22 -4.15 -0.68
C ILE A 257 -15.35 -4.60 -1.61
N LEU A 258 -15.10 -5.62 -2.42
CA LEU A 258 -16.09 -6.19 -3.32
C LEU A 258 -16.94 -7.24 -2.61
N PHE A 259 -18.24 -6.98 -2.55
CA PHE A 259 -19.28 -7.88 -2.08
C PHE A 259 -20.24 -8.22 -3.22
N ASN A 260 -21.08 -9.23 -3.04
CA ASN A 260 -22.05 -9.69 -4.06
C ASN A 260 -23.16 -8.68 -4.39
N TRP A 261 -23.29 -7.59 -3.62
CA TRP A 261 -24.26 -6.52 -3.87
C TRP A 261 -23.67 -5.24 -4.45
N ASN A 262 -22.34 -5.15 -4.54
CA ASN A 262 -21.65 -3.96 -5.03
C ASN A 262 -20.63 -4.27 -6.14
N ASP A 263 -20.62 -5.51 -6.67
CA ASP A 263 -19.67 -6.00 -7.68
C ASP A 263 -20.22 -5.98 -9.12
N SER A 264 -21.37 -5.35 -9.35
CA SER A 264 -21.89 -5.19 -10.70
C SER A 264 -21.03 -4.21 -11.51
N ASP A 265 -20.96 -4.43 -12.84
CA ASP A 265 -20.18 -3.53 -13.72
C ASP A 265 -20.68 -2.09 -13.62
N ALA A 266 -21.99 -1.87 -13.46
CA ALA A 266 -22.58 -0.53 -13.34
C ALA A 266 -22.13 0.16 -12.04
N GLU A 267 -22.10 -0.54 -10.91
CA GLU A 267 -21.70 0.01 -9.62
C GLU A 267 -20.19 0.29 -9.59
N MET A 268 -19.38 -0.65 -10.07
CA MET A 268 -17.93 -0.48 -10.16
C MET A 268 -17.55 0.67 -11.09
N GLU A 269 -18.24 0.81 -12.23
CA GLU A 269 -18.01 1.93 -13.14
C GLU A 269 -18.47 3.27 -12.55
N ARG A 270 -19.54 3.28 -11.74
CA ARG A 270 -19.93 4.46 -10.96
C ARG A 270 -18.82 4.86 -9.98
N ALA A 271 -18.25 3.90 -9.25
CA ALA A 271 -17.14 4.16 -8.33
C ALA A 271 -15.92 4.73 -9.07
N ARG A 272 -15.58 4.19 -10.26
CA ARG A 272 -14.46 4.70 -11.07
C ARG A 272 -14.69 6.15 -11.51
N ARG A 273 -15.88 6.46 -12.04
CA ARG A 273 -16.22 7.84 -12.43
C ARG A 273 -16.16 8.79 -11.24
N MET A 274 -16.74 8.40 -10.09
CA MET A 274 -16.67 9.23 -8.88
C MET A 274 -15.24 9.43 -8.40
N ALA A 275 -14.41 8.40 -8.46
CA ALA A 275 -12.99 8.50 -8.10
C ALA A 275 -12.22 9.45 -9.02
N ASP A 276 -12.53 9.42 -10.33
CA ASP A 276 -11.95 10.34 -11.31
C ASP A 276 -12.43 11.78 -11.08
N ASP A 277 -13.74 12.00 -10.84
CA ASP A 277 -14.33 13.31 -10.57
C ASP A 277 -13.82 13.93 -9.27
N LEU A 278 -13.64 13.13 -8.22
CA LEU A 278 -13.03 13.53 -6.97
C LEU A 278 -11.54 13.83 -7.13
N GLY A 279 -10.87 13.10 -8.01
CA GLY A 279 -9.43 13.18 -8.23
C GLY A 279 -8.64 12.45 -7.15
N VAL A 280 -9.12 11.32 -6.61
CA VAL A 280 -8.29 10.45 -5.76
C VAL A 280 -7.08 9.96 -6.54
N ASP A 281 -5.97 9.73 -5.86
CA ASP A 281 -4.76 9.23 -6.51
C ASP A 281 -4.97 7.80 -7.00
N ARG A 282 -5.75 6.99 -6.26
CA ARG A 282 -6.07 5.60 -6.62
C ARG A 282 -7.44 5.18 -6.09
N LEU A 283 -8.21 4.47 -6.92
CA LEU A 283 -9.30 3.59 -6.49
C LEU A 283 -8.78 2.15 -6.58
N CYS A 284 -8.96 1.34 -5.55
CA CYS A 284 -8.59 -0.06 -5.58
C CYS A 284 -9.66 -0.96 -4.97
N TRP A 285 -9.78 -2.16 -5.53
CA TRP A 285 -10.68 -3.19 -5.04
C TRP A 285 -9.98 -4.05 -3.99
N GLU A 286 -10.66 -4.37 -2.92
CA GLU A 286 -10.21 -5.37 -1.97
C GLU A 286 -11.05 -6.64 -2.13
N ILE A 287 -10.37 -7.77 -2.28
CA ILE A 287 -11.02 -9.08 -2.35
C ILE A 287 -11.05 -9.65 -0.93
N THR A 288 -12.23 -10.06 -0.52
CA THR A 288 -12.46 -10.69 0.78
C THR A 288 -13.09 -12.06 0.62
N ASP A 289 -12.93 -12.93 1.59
CA ASP A 289 -13.58 -14.23 1.69
C ASP A 289 -14.66 -14.27 2.78
N HIS A 290 -14.99 -13.11 3.33
CA HIS A 290 -16.01 -12.99 4.39
C HIS A 290 -16.73 -11.63 4.32
N PRO A 291 -17.96 -11.58 4.85
CA PRO A 291 -18.75 -12.68 5.40
C PRO A 291 -19.07 -13.73 4.34
N GLU A 292 -19.17 -15.00 4.73
CA GLU A 292 -19.23 -16.16 3.83
C GLU A 292 -20.33 -16.08 2.76
N ASP A 293 -21.49 -15.49 3.09
CA ASP A 293 -22.63 -15.35 2.17
C ASP A 293 -22.61 -14.03 1.38
N SER A 294 -21.62 -13.17 1.59
CA SER A 294 -21.64 -11.77 1.14
C SER A 294 -20.47 -11.37 0.26
N PHE A 295 -19.35 -12.07 0.29
CA PHE A 295 -18.21 -11.73 -0.55
C PHE A 295 -18.48 -11.92 -2.04
N SER A 296 -17.80 -11.18 -2.90
CA SER A 296 -17.91 -11.31 -4.35
C SER A 296 -17.31 -12.65 -4.81
N ARG A 297 -18.16 -13.57 -5.24
CA ARG A 297 -17.72 -14.81 -5.90
C ARG A 297 -17.30 -14.56 -7.35
N ARG A 298 -17.84 -13.50 -7.95
CA ARG A 298 -17.52 -13.08 -9.31
C ARG A 298 -16.05 -12.74 -9.49
N PHE A 299 -15.49 -12.06 -8.49
CA PHE A 299 -14.10 -11.60 -8.49
C PHE A 299 -13.21 -12.35 -7.48
N ALA A 300 -13.62 -13.55 -7.07
CA ALA A 300 -12.71 -14.42 -6.32
C ALA A 300 -11.43 -14.71 -7.15
N PRO A 301 -10.25 -14.89 -6.54
CA PRO A 301 -8.99 -15.07 -7.28
C PRO A 301 -8.97 -16.22 -8.29
N THR A 302 -9.88 -17.20 -8.13
CA THR A 302 -10.06 -18.35 -9.04
C THR A 302 -11.17 -18.14 -10.08
N ALA A 303 -11.90 -17.03 -10.01
CA ALA A 303 -13.01 -16.76 -10.92
C ALA A 303 -12.51 -16.18 -12.26
N PRO A 304 -13.17 -16.48 -13.40
CA PRO A 304 -12.77 -15.98 -14.71
C PRO A 304 -12.75 -14.44 -14.81
N ASP A 305 -13.66 -13.75 -14.10
CA ASP A 305 -13.75 -12.29 -14.11
C ASP A 305 -12.64 -11.60 -13.31
N PHE A 306 -11.89 -12.33 -12.47
CA PHE A 306 -10.82 -11.77 -11.65
C PHE A 306 -9.74 -11.07 -12.50
N ASP A 307 -9.37 -11.67 -13.63
CA ASP A 307 -8.34 -11.09 -14.51
C ASP A 307 -8.71 -9.71 -15.07
N ARG A 308 -10.03 -9.40 -15.15
CA ARG A 308 -10.52 -8.09 -15.60
C ARG A 308 -10.17 -6.96 -14.64
N ILE A 309 -9.99 -7.27 -13.36
CA ILE A 309 -9.74 -6.29 -12.30
C ILE A 309 -8.41 -6.50 -11.58
N ARG A 310 -7.64 -7.53 -11.92
CA ARG A 310 -6.40 -7.92 -11.21
C ARG A 310 -5.48 -6.74 -10.90
N HIS A 311 -5.37 -5.80 -11.83
CA HIS A 311 -4.49 -4.63 -11.69
C HIS A 311 -5.07 -3.50 -10.83
N GLU A 312 -6.36 -3.58 -10.50
CA GLU A 312 -7.04 -2.64 -9.61
C GLU A 312 -7.18 -3.22 -8.19
N VAL A 313 -6.73 -4.46 -7.96
CA VAL A 313 -6.86 -5.13 -6.67
C VAL A 313 -5.81 -4.58 -5.70
N TRP A 314 -6.24 -4.34 -4.48
CA TRP A 314 -5.37 -3.96 -3.38
C TRP A 314 -4.36 -5.07 -3.07
N ASP A 315 -3.08 -4.73 -3.00
CA ASP A 315 -2.01 -5.60 -2.53
C ASP A 315 -1.21 -4.87 -1.47
N ASP A 316 -1.24 -5.39 -0.25
CA ASP A 316 -0.54 -4.81 0.90
C ASP A 316 0.99 -4.87 0.77
N ASN A 317 1.51 -5.75 -0.09
CA ASN A 317 2.94 -5.92 -0.35
C ASN A 317 3.43 -5.06 -1.53
N ASN A 318 2.52 -4.60 -2.36
CA ASN A 318 2.78 -3.77 -3.54
C ASN A 318 1.93 -2.51 -3.50
N LEU A 319 2.34 -1.55 -2.70
CA LEU A 319 1.68 -0.22 -2.61
C LEU A 319 1.60 0.52 -3.95
N GLY A 320 2.17 -0.05 -5.00
CA GLY A 320 2.25 0.51 -6.33
C GLY A 320 1.35 -0.11 -7.40
N ASN A 321 0.76 -1.29 -7.22
CA ASN A 321 0.21 -2.06 -8.33
C ASN A 321 -1.21 -1.70 -8.76
N ALA A 322 -1.92 -0.86 -8.05
CA ALA A 322 -3.28 -0.49 -8.44
C ALA A 322 -3.28 0.78 -9.29
N ILE A 323 -3.02 0.64 -10.56
CA ILE A 323 -3.36 1.69 -11.53
C ILE A 323 -4.84 1.55 -11.82
N ALA A 324 -5.63 2.49 -11.32
CA ALA A 324 -7.08 2.44 -11.42
C ALA A 324 -7.55 2.29 -12.87
N GLY A 325 -8.26 1.22 -13.15
CA GLY A 325 -9.21 1.11 -14.25
C GLY A 325 -8.73 0.68 -15.62
N ALA A 326 -7.49 0.23 -15.79
CA ALA A 326 -7.07 -0.52 -16.99
C ALA A 326 -5.67 -1.09 -16.78
N THR A 327 -5.38 -2.23 -17.39
CA THR A 327 -3.99 -2.70 -17.51
C THR A 327 -3.20 -1.64 -18.28
N PRO A 328 -2.28 -0.91 -17.65
CA PRO A 328 -1.47 0.04 -18.38
C PRO A 328 -0.54 -0.76 -19.29
N ARG A 329 -0.64 -0.49 -20.57
CA ARG A 329 0.23 -1.10 -21.58
C ARG A 329 0.74 -0.02 -22.52
N ALA A 330 2.02 -0.07 -22.80
CA ALA A 330 2.66 0.81 -23.73
C ALA A 330 3.54 0.03 -24.69
N GLU A 331 3.74 0.58 -25.87
CA GLU A 331 4.82 0.21 -26.78
C GLU A 331 5.86 1.34 -26.75
N ILE A 332 7.11 0.98 -26.59
CA ILE A 332 8.23 1.94 -26.54
C ILE A 332 9.21 1.59 -27.63
N VAL A 333 9.38 2.51 -28.60
CA VAL A 333 10.27 2.37 -29.74
C VAL A 333 11.37 3.41 -29.64
N LEU A 334 12.63 2.95 -29.67
CA LEU A 334 13.80 3.83 -29.70
C LEU A 334 14.11 4.24 -31.14
N HIS A 335 14.06 5.53 -31.44
CA HIS A 335 14.45 6.07 -32.74
C HIS A 335 15.98 6.19 -32.81
N THR A 336 16.62 5.13 -33.28
CA THR A 336 18.07 5.04 -33.43
C THR A 336 18.45 4.69 -34.88
N VAL A 337 19.59 5.18 -35.32
CA VAL A 337 20.12 4.90 -36.68
C VAL A 337 20.46 3.42 -36.84
N LEU A 338 20.87 2.76 -35.77
CA LEU A 338 21.27 1.36 -35.72
C LEU A 338 20.49 0.64 -34.62
N PRO A 339 19.31 0.09 -34.94
CA PRO A 339 18.36 -0.41 -33.93
C PRO A 339 18.86 -1.60 -33.12
N ASP A 340 19.84 -2.37 -33.62
CA ASP A 340 20.33 -3.60 -32.95
C ASP A 340 21.66 -3.43 -32.19
N LEU A 341 22.29 -2.26 -32.33
CA LEU A 341 23.58 -2.01 -31.68
C LEU A 341 23.41 -1.31 -30.33
N PRO A 342 24.34 -1.57 -29.37
CA PRO A 342 24.36 -0.85 -28.12
C PRO A 342 24.64 0.64 -28.33
N PHE A 343 24.16 1.48 -27.44
CA PHE A 343 24.63 2.86 -27.36
C PHE A 343 26.10 2.89 -26.93
N VAL A 344 26.87 3.79 -27.51
CA VAL A 344 28.26 4.02 -27.11
C VAL A 344 28.39 5.49 -26.67
N ALA A 345 28.90 5.68 -25.46
CA ALA A 345 29.01 7.03 -24.88
C ALA A 345 30.25 7.12 -23.97
N ARG A 346 30.61 8.35 -23.61
CA ARG A 346 31.64 8.62 -22.61
C ARG A 346 31.06 8.49 -21.20
N THR A 347 31.91 8.06 -20.28
CA THR A 347 31.58 8.06 -18.85
C THR A 347 31.31 9.49 -18.35
N GLY A 348 30.37 9.64 -17.40
CA GLY A 348 30.05 10.93 -16.79
C GLY A 348 29.47 11.99 -17.75
N SER A 349 28.99 11.58 -18.93
CA SER A 349 28.30 12.44 -19.90
C SER A 349 26.79 12.23 -19.84
N SER A 350 26.02 12.78 -20.79
CA SER A 350 24.63 12.46 -20.97
C SER A 350 24.33 12.02 -22.39
N LEU A 351 23.31 11.17 -22.53
CA LEU A 351 22.84 10.63 -23.80
C LEU A 351 21.39 11.08 -24.02
N THR A 352 21.14 11.85 -25.09
CA THR A 352 19.76 12.24 -25.43
C THR A 352 19.20 11.31 -26.48
N LEU A 353 18.07 10.65 -26.16
CA LEU A 353 17.39 9.73 -27.04
C LEU A 353 16.00 10.27 -27.42
N ARG A 354 15.57 9.95 -28.65
CA ARG A 354 14.19 10.17 -29.07
C ARG A 354 13.45 8.83 -29.00
N THR A 355 12.40 8.80 -28.21
CA THR A 355 11.65 7.59 -27.93
C THR A 355 10.21 7.81 -28.34
N GLU A 356 9.64 6.94 -29.16
CA GLU A 356 8.20 6.92 -29.40
C GLU A 356 7.53 6.10 -28.32
N VAL A 357 6.51 6.68 -27.69
CA VAL A 357 5.64 6.03 -26.72
C VAL A 357 4.25 5.94 -27.31
N ARG A 358 3.70 4.74 -27.40
CA ARG A 358 2.32 4.48 -27.84
C ARG A 358 1.49 3.95 -26.69
N ASN A 359 0.32 4.53 -26.49
CA ASN A 359 -0.63 4.07 -25.48
C ASN A 359 -1.44 2.87 -26.00
N LEU A 360 -1.18 1.68 -25.47
CA LEU A 360 -1.93 0.46 -25.76
C LEU A 360 -3.01 0.16 -24.71
N SER A 361 -3.21 1.06 -23.76
CA SER A 361 -4.25 0.94 -22.73
C SER A 361 -5.60 1.41 -23.24
N THR A 362 -6.66 1.10 -22.51
CA THR A 362 -8.02 1.59 -22.79
C THR A 362 -8.28 2.99 -22.23
N ARG A 363 -7.36 3.54 -21.44
CA ARG A 363 -7.44 4.88 -20.83
C ARG A 363 -6.30 5.78 -21.30
N PRO A 364 -6.50 7.11 -21.29
CA PRO A 364 -5.45 8.05 -21.62
C PRO A 364 -4.32 8.05 -20.58
N PHE A 365 -3.07 8.17 -21.04
CA PHE A 365 -1.95 8.53 -20.20
C PHE A 365 -1.98 10.03 -19.95
N ARG A 366 -1.97 10.44 -18.70
CA ARG A 366 -1.97 11.84 -18.32
C ARG A 366 -0.53 12.36 -18.20
N ALA A 367 -0.19 13.36 -18.97
CA ALA A 367 1.10 14.06 -18.89
C ALA A 367 1.06 15.25 -17.95
N ARG A 368 -0.13 15.83 -17.75
CA ARG A 368 -0.36 16.98 -16.88
C ARG A 368 -1.69 16.79 -16.15
N SER A 369 -1.72 17.15 -14.88
CA SER A 369 -2.98 17.37 -14.18
C SER A 369 -2.82 18.64 -13.36
N ALA A 370 -3.89 19.39 -13.20
CA ALA A 370 -3.92 20.56 -12.33
C ALA A 370 -3.52 20.22 -10.88
N GLN A 371 -3.52 18.95 -10.56
CA GLN A 371 -3.31 18.40 -9.22
C GLN A 371 -2.05 17.52 -9.11
N GLY A 372 -1.25 17.38 -10.19
CA GLY A 372 0.00 16.59 -10.18
C GLY A 372 -0.18 15.08 -10.02
N ARG A 373 -1.38 14.52 -10.30
CA ARG A 373 -1.72 13.12 -9.99
C ARG A 373 -1.78 12.23 -11.21
N ARG A 374 -1.51 10.92 -10.99
CA ARG A 374 -1.58 9.87 -12.01
C ARG A 374 -0.83 10.25 -13.28
N LEU A 375 0.28 10.95 -13.10
CA LEU A 375 1.10 11.39 -14.20
C LEU A 375 1.90 10.21 -14.73
N VAL A 376 1.89 10.05 -16.05
CA VAL A 376 2.70 9.04 -16.71
C VAL A 376 3.95 9.68 -17.28
N ARG A 377 5.10 9.08 -16.99
CA ARG A 377 6.41 9.50 -17.51
C ARG A 377 7.12 8.34 -18.19
N LEU A 378 7.93 8.64 -19.17
CA LEU A 378 8.91 7.70 -19.67
C LEU A 378 10.06 7.61 -18.68
N GLY A 379 10.45 6.41 -18.32
CA GLY A 379 11.59 6.13 -17.46
C GLY A 379 12.64 5.25 -18.12
N ALA A 380 13.87 5.33 -17.64
CA ALA A 380 14.94 4.43 -17.98
C ALA A 380 15.57 3.88 -16.70
N GLN A 381 15.71 2.56 -16.61
CA GLN A 381 16.41 1.86 -15.53
C GLN A 381 17.82 1.51 -16.01
N LEU A 382 18.82 1.63 -15.12
CA LEU A 382 20.18 1.20 -15.39
C LEU A 382 20.41 -0.22 -14.90
N ILE A 383 20.81 -1.10 -15.78
CA ILE A 383 21.07 -2.52 -15.54
C ILE A 383 22.56 -2.80 -15.66
N GLY A 384 23.08 -3.57 -14.72
CA GLY A 384 24.46 -4.06 -14.75
C GLY A 384 24.70 -5.16 -15.79
N ASN A 385 25.95 -5.46 -16.07
CA ASN A 385 26.33 -6.53 -17.01
C ASN A 385 25.90 -7.93 -16.53
N ASP A 386 25.64 -8.08 -15.25
CA ASP A 386 25.11 -9.29 -14.60
C ASP A 386 23.57 -9.37 -14.60
N GLY A 387 22.90 -8.38 -15.20
CA GLY A 387 21.44 -8.29 -15.22
C GLY A 387 20.82 -7.68 -13.96
N SER A 388 21.61 -7.32 -12.96
CA SER A 388 21.10 -6.65 -11.76
C SER A 388 20.67 -5.21 -12.03
N ILE A 389 19.63 -4.72 -11.34
CA ILE A 389 19.20 -3.32 -11.42
C ILE A 389 20.13 -2.48 -10.55
N ILE A 390 20.98 -1.66 -11.18
CA ILE A 390 21.86 -0.72 -10.49
C ILE A 390 21.09 0.50 -10.02
N ASN A 391 20.24 1.05 -10.89
CA ASN A 391 19.38 2.19 -10.55
C ASN A 391 18.05 2.07 -11.28
N ARG A 392 16.99 1.82 -10.53
CA ARG A 392 15.64 1.68 -11.09
C ARG A 392 15.08 3.03 -11.57
N ASP A 393 15.52 4.11 -10.99
CA ASP A 393 15.06 5.48 -11.30
C ASP A 393 16.17 6.32 -11.92
N HIS A 394 16.80 5.79 -12.99
CA HIS A 394 18.01 6.36 -13.54
C HIS A 394 17.76 7.62 -14.37
N ALA A 395 16.66 7.65 -15.13
CA ALA A 395 16.24 8.84 -15.89
C ALA A 395 14.72 8.88 -16.05
N ARG A 396 14.18 10.11 -16.20
CA ARG A 396 12.76 10.40 -16.37
C ARG A 396 12.52 11.47 -17.41
N ALA A 397 11.46 11.30 -18.22
CA ALA A 397 11.01 12.32 -19.16
C ALA A 397 9.49 12.48 -19.14
N TRP A 398 9.01 13.71 -19.24
CA TRP A 398 7.59 14.01 -19.35
C TRP A 398 7.04 13.65 -20.74
N LEU A 399 5.83 13.11 -20.79
CA LEU A 399 5.08 13.06 -22.04
C LEU A 399 4.78 14.50 -22.48
N PRO A 400 4.80 14.80 -23.79
CA PRO A 400 4.55 16.16 -24.29
C PRO A 400 3.12 16.66 -24.06
N GLY A 401 2.18 15.75 -23.84
CA GLY A 401 0.77 15.97 -23.56
C GLY A 401 0.09 14.67 -23.22
N ASP A 402 -1.19 14.75 -22.83
CA ASP A 402 -2.01 13.57 -22.59
C ASP A 402 -2.06 12.69 -23.85
N LEU A 403 -1.92 11.38 -23.66
CA LEU A 403 -1.85 10.43 -24.76
C LEU A 403 -3.09 9.52 -24.74
N ALA A 404 -4.03 9.77 -25.64
CA ALA A 404 -5.25 8.98 -25.77
C ALA A 404 -4.96 7.51 -26.10
N PRO A 405 -5.88 6.56 -25.82
CA PRO A 405 -5.78 5.19 -26.27
C PRO A 405 -5.46 5.08 -27.75
N GLY A 406 -4.46 4.28 -28.13
CA GLY A 406 -3.99 4.09 -29.49
C GLY A 406 -3.07 5.20 -30.03
N ALA A 407 -3.01 6.35 -29.39
CA ALA A 407 -2.15 7.45 -29.81
C ALA A 407 -0.68 7.20 -29.47
N ALA A 408 0.22 7.86 -30.20
CA ALA A 408 1.66 7.83 -29.96
C ALA A 408 2.25 9.25 -29.88
N ALA A 409 3.34 9.40 -29.16
CA ALA A 409 4.10 10.65 -29.07
C ALA A 409 5.60 10.41 -29.01
N ILE A 410 6.36 11.34 -29.54
CA ILE A 410 7.83 11.35 -29.41
C ILE A 410 8.20 12.02 -28.08
N VAL A 411 8.91 11.29 -27.27
CA VAL A 411 9.37 11.70 -25.93
C VAL A 411 10.90 11.75 -25.95
N PRO A 412 11.51 12.93 -25.91
CA PRO A 412 12.95 13.02 -25.70
C PRO A 412 13.28 12.69 -24.25
N ILE A 413 14.29 11.84 -24.04
CA ILE A 413 14.79 11.50 -22.70
C ILE A 413 16.28 11.74 -22.64
N GLU A 414 16.73 12.43 -21.60
CA GLU A 414 18.13 12.65 -21.30
C GLU A 414 18.55 11.65 -20.21
N ILE A 415 19.60 10.89 -20.48
CA ILE A 415 20.08 9.79 -19.65
C ILE A 415 21.50 10.08 -19.22
N PRO A 416 21.77 10.32 -17.93
CA PRO A 416 23.14 10.47 -17.44
C PRO A 416 23.87 9.15 -17.59
N THR A 417 25.15 9.21 -18.01
CA THR A 417 25.98 8.00 -18.10
C THR A 417 26.71 7.76 -16.78
N PRO A 418 26.81 6.50 -16.32
CA PRO A 418 27.63 6.16 -15.15
C PRO A 418 29.08 6.69 -15.24
N PRO A 419 29.71 6.97 -14.08
CA PRO A 419 31.10 7.46 -14.06
C PRO A 419 32.13 6.36 -14.34
N ALA A 420 31.77 5.10 -14.22
CA ALA A 420 32.66 3.97 -14.46
C ALA A 420 32.52 3.46 -15.90
N PRO A 421 33.64 3.17 -16.59
CA PRO A 421 33.59 2.52 -17.90
C PRO A 421 33.09 1.07 -17.76
N GLY A 422 32.43 0.56 -18.80
CA GLY A 422 31.92 -0.79 -18.75
C GLY A 422 30.75 -1.04 -19.68
N ARG A 423 30.16 -2.25 -19.52
CA ARG A 423 28.96 -2.66 -20.25
C ARG A 423 27.78 -2.61 -19.32
N TYR A 424 26.75 -1.92 -19.73
CA TYR A 424 25.48 -1.73 -19.04
C TYR A 424 24.34 -2.01 -20.01
N ALA A 425 23.11 -2.00 -19.50
CA ALA A 425 21.91 -1.90 -20.32
C ALA A 425 20.97 -0.84 -19.77
N LEU A 426 20.23 -0.21 -20.66
CA LEU A 426 19.13 0.69 -20.35
C LEU A 426 17.82 -0.03 -20.64
N LYS A 427 16.96 -0.15 -19.63
CA LYS A 427 15.60 -0.70 -19.78
C LYS A 427 14.60 0.43 -19.69
N PHE A 428 13.85 0.62 -20.78
CA PHE A 428 12.84 1.68 -20.92
C PHE A 428 11.46 1.12 -20.59
N ASP A 429 10.74 1.83 -19.76
CA ASP A 429 9.37 1.55 -19.38
C ASP A 429 8.64 2.85 -19.07
N LEU A 430 7.32 2.80 -18.95
CA LEU A 430 6.55 3.89 -18.38
C LEU A 430 6.39 3.72 -16.88
N VAL A 431 6.24 4.83 -16.20
CA VAL A 431 5.93 4.87 -14.78
C VAL A 431 4.71 5.75 -14.54
N SER A 432 3.79 5.26 -13.73
CA SER A 432 2.75 6.07 -13.12
C SER A 432 3.31 6.65 -11.82
N GLU A 433 3.55 7.94 -11.80
CA GLU A 433 4.22 8.61 -10.68
C GLU A 433 3.49 8.39 -9.36
N GLY A 434 4.26 7.99 -8.32
CA GLY A 434 3.73 7.66 -7.01
C GLY A 434 3.00 6.30 -6.93
N ILE A 435 2.92 5.54 -8.06
CA ILE A 435 2.25 4.24 -8.11
C ILE A 435 3.26 3.14 -8.44
N ASP A 436 3.56 2.88 -9.73
CA ASP A 436 4.49 1.83 -10.12
C ASP A 436 4.95 1.97 -11.59
N TRP A 437 5.89 1.11 -11.97
CA TRP A 437 6.30 0.90 -13.33
C TRP A 437 5.32 -0.01 -14.08
N PHE A 438 5.10 0.25 -15.35
CA PHE A 438 4.13 -0.50 -16.16
C PHE A 438 4.50 -1.97 -16.36
N GLU A 439 5.80 -2.31 -16.31
CA GLU A 439 6.27 -3.70 -16.34
C GLU A 439 5.65 -4.56 -15.25
N SER A 440 5.38 -4.00 -14.07
CA SER A 440 4.72 -4.70 -12.96
C SER A 440 3.30 -5.19 -13.32
N CYS A 441 2.69 -4.55 -14.31
CA CYS A 441 1.38 -4.90 -14.85
C CYS A 441 1.48 -5.71 -16.16
N GLY A 442 2.67 -6.17 -16.53
CA GLY A 442 2.89 -6.95 -17.74
C GLY A 442 2.96 -6.12 -19.03
N SER A 443 3.20 -4.81 -18.94
CA SER A 443 3.54 -3.99 -20.11
C SER A 443 4.90 -4.40 -20.66
N PRO A 444 5.06 -4.50 -22.00
CA PRO A 444 6.37 -4.78 -22.59
C PRO A 444 7.34 -3.63 -22.33
N THR A 445 8.58 -3.97 -22.04
CA THR A 445 9.70 -3.03 -21.89
C THR A 445 10.63 -3.09 -23.09
N THR A 446 11.38 -2.02 -23.34
CA THR A 446 12.42 -2.00 -24.37
C THR A 446 13.79 -1.92 -23.71
N THR A 447 14.68 -2.85 -24.00
CA THR A 447 16.03 -2.89 -23.42
C THR A 447 17.09 -2.70 -24.49
N ARG A 448 18.13 -1.90 -24.20
CA ARG A 448 19.24 -1.63 -25.10
C ARG A 448 20.57 -1.62 -24.33
N GLY A 449 21.58 -2.23 -24.90
CA GLY A 449 22.95 -2.18 -24.36
C GLY A 449 23.50 -0.76 -24.32
N LEU A 450 24.34 -0.47 -23.34
CA LEU A 450 25.08 0.79 -23.18
C LEU A 450 26.55 0.46 -22.89
N TRP A 451 27.45 0.89 -23.75
CA TRP A 451 28.89 0.71 -23.62
C TRP A 451 29.56 2.04 -23.34
N LEU A 452 30.27 2.11 -22.23
CA LEU A 452 30.94 3.32 -21.76
C LEU A 452 32.46 3.19 -21.82
N HIS A 453 33.10 4.22 -22.32
CA HIS A 453 34.55 4.35 -22.45
C HIS A 453 35.08 5.67 -21.85
#